data_8ebe2631acee3a315aca6c97a981e2fb
#
_entry.id   8ebe2631acee3a315aca6c97a981e2fb
#
_cell.length_a   1.000
_cell.length_b   1.000
_cell.length_c   1.000
_cell.angle_alpha   90.00
_cell.angle_beta   90.00
_cell.angle_gamma   90.00
#
_symmetry.space_group_name_H-M   'P 1'
#
loop_
_entity.id
_entity.type
_entity.pdbx_description
1 polymer ?
#
loop_
_entity_poly.entity_id
_entity_poly.type
_entity_poly.pdbx_seq_one_letter_code
_entity_poly.pdbx_strand_id
1 'polypeptide(L)'
;MPRKLLPFIPPGSTEITPIVCVFRDDHRWTYFLRGLPVYFHRPDDYRMFRLVTSQMIDAGICRHRDIIETFGVSKSSVNRWLKKLRDGGLEAYFPHSG
;
A
#
# COMPACT_ATOMS: atom_id res chain seq x y z
N MET A 1 -14.70 15.82 -21.72
CA MET A 1 -14.63 14.97 -21.66
C MET A 1 -14.33 14.30 -20.76
N PRO A 2 -14.56 13.91 -20.37
CA PRO A 2 -14.21 13.32 -19.34
C PRO A 2 -13.30 12.40 -19.40
N ARG A 3 -12.73 12.27 -18.81
CA ARG A 3 -11.95 11.56 -18.73
C ARG A 3 -12.25 10.42 -18.52
N LYS A 4 -11.89 9.82 -18.70
CA LYS A 4 -12.21 8.75 -18.61
C LYS A 4 -11.78 8.00 -17.66
N LEU A 5 -12.38 7.61 -16.86
CA LEU A 5 -12.02 6.81 -15.82
C LEU A 5 -11.56 5.53 -16.26
N LEU A 6 -10.58 4.99 -15.56
CA LEU A 6 -10.10 3.67 -15.83
C LEU A 6 -11.14 2.70 -15.36
N PRO A 7 -11.64 1.84 -16.23
CA PRO A 7 -12.74 0.96 -15.85
C PRO A 7 -12.36 -0.10 -14.82
N PHE A 8 -11.07 -0.26 -14.54
CA PHE A 8 -10.64 -1.28 -13.60
C PHE A 8 -10.74 -0.86 -12.16
N ILE A 9 -10.85 0.43 -11.89
CA ILE A 9 -10.87 0.90 -10.51
C ILE A 9 -12.28 0.81 -9.97
N PRO A 10 -12.52 0.02 -8.92
CA PRO A 10 -13.86 -0.13 -8.38
C PRO A 10 -14.35 1.18 -7.77
N PRO A 11 -15.64 1.47 -7.88
CA PRO A 11 -16.22 2.62 -7.19
C PRO A 11 -16.00 2.47 -5.70
N GLY A 12 -15.74 3.58 -5.03
CA GLY A 12 -15.50 3.55 -3.59
C GLY A 12 -14.05 3.34 -3.21
N SER A 13 -13.17 3.30 -4.20
CA SER A 13 -11.74 3.23 -3.90
C SER A 13 -11.28 4.54 -3.24
N THR A 14 -10.29 4.41 -2.36
CA THR A 14 -9.69 5.56 -1.68
C THR A 14 -8.43 5.99 -2.41
N GLU A 15 -8.34 7.25 -2.74
CA GLU A 15 -7.15 7.78 -3.40
C GLU A 15 -6.05 8.00 -2.37
N ILE A 16 -4.90 7.39 -2.60
CA ILE A 16 -3.71 7.61 -1.77
C ILE A 16 -2.90 8.74 -2.39
N THR A 17 -2.69 8.69 -3.69
CA THR A 17 -2.10 9.77 -4.49
C THR A 17 -2.88 9.82 -5.79
N PRO A 18 -2.65 10.82 -6.65
CA PRO A 18 -3.34 10.86 -7.94
C PRO A 18 -3.15 9.62 -8.81
N ILE A 19 -2.11 8.83 -8.56
CA ILE A 19 -1.86 7.63 -9.37
C ILE A 19 -2.04 6.33 -8.59
N VAL A 20 -2.32 6.39 -7.29
CA VAL A 20 -2.44 5.20 -6.44
C VAL A 20 -3.74 5.22 -5.68
N CYS A 21 -4.51 4.15 -5.78
CA CYS A 21 -5.75 3.99 -5.05
C CYS A 21 -5.75 2.66 -4.31
N VAL A 22 -6.55 2.55 -3.26
CA VAL A 22 -6.77 1.30 -2.58
C VAL A 22 -8.26 1.03 -2.50
N PHE A 23 -8.66 -0.18 -2.87
CA PHE A 23 -10.03 -0.63 -2.71
C PHE A 23 -10.07 -1.64 -1.58
N ARG A 24 -10.87 -1.36 -0.56
CA ARG A 24 -10.96 -2.18 0.65
C ARG A 24 -12.33 -2.82 0.73
N ASP A 25 -12.38 -4.13 0.70
CA ASP A 25 -13.63 -4.84 0.95
C ASP A 25 -13.39 -5.87 2.05
N ASP A 26 -14.40 -6.70 2.31
CA ASP A 26 -14.33 -7.65 3.41
C ASP A 26 -13.34 -8.78 3.17
N HIS A 27 -12.96 -9.01 1.92
CA HIS A 27 -12.11 -10.14 1.56
C HIS A 27 -10.68 -9.75 1.36
N ARG A 28 -10.43 -8.56 0.81
CA ARG A 28 -9.05 -8.14 0.58
C ARG A 28 -8.98 -6.66 0.27
N TRP A 29 -7.80 -6.11 0.43
CA TRP A 29 -7.47 -4.75 0.02
C TRP A 29 -6.62 -4.87 -1.23
N THR A 30 -6.99 -4.15 -2.28
CA THR A 30 -6.27 -4.17 -3.54
C THR A 30 -5.77 -2.76 -3.84
N TYR A 31 -4.50 -2.66 -4.20
CA TYR A 31 -3.86 -1.38 -4.51
C TYR A 31 -3.68 -1.28 -6.01
N PHE A 32 -4.10 -0.15 -6.55
CA PHE A 32 -4.03 0.10 -7.99
C PHE A 32 -3.05 1.21 -8.27
N LEU A 33 -2.13 0.97 -9.21
CA LEU A 33 -1.20 1.97 -9.68
C LEU A 33 -1.59 2.30 -11.11
N ARG A 34 -2.01 3.54 -11.33
CA ARG A 34 -2.48 3.98 -12.65
C ARG A 34 -3.55 3.06 -13.21
N GLY A 35 -4.43 2.59 -12.34
CA GLY A 35 -5.55 1.75 -12.76
C GLY A 35 -5.24 0.27 -12.85
N LEU A 36 -4.01 -0.14 -12.59
CA LEU A 36 -3.63 -1.55 -12.64
C LEU A 36 -3.42 -2.09 -11.24
N PRO A 37 -3.99 -3.25 -10.92
CA PRO A 37 -3.77 -3.85 -9.60
C PRO A 37 -2.32 -4.31 -9.48
N VAL A 38 -1.65 -3.87 -8.45
CA VAL A 38 -0.23 -4.18 -8.26
C VAL A 38 0.05 -4.93 -6.96
N TYR A 39 -0.78 -4.71 -5.95
CA TYR A 39 -0.62 -5.38 -4.66
C TYR A 39 -1.98 -5.73 -4.10
N PHE A 40 -2.03 -6.77 -3.28
CA PHE A 40 -3.23 -7.05 -2.51
C PHE A 40 -2.84 -7.82 -1.25
N HIS A 41 -3.70 -7.75 -0.24
CA HIS A 41 -3.53 -8.54 0.98
C HIS A 41 -4.89 -8.63 1.68
N ARG A 42 -5.00 -9.55 2.62
CA ARG A 42 -6.22 -9.69 3.41
C ARG A 42 -6.35 -8.51 4.36
N PRO A 43 -7.57 -8.17 4.74
CA PRO A 43 -7.79 -7.02 5.63
C PRO A 43 -7.07 -7.15 6.97
N ASP A 44 -6.87 -8.37 7.45
CA ASP A 44 -6.23 -8.62 8.72
C ASP A 44 -4.76 -8.98 8.60
N ASP A 45 -4.21 -8.91 7.41
CA ASP A 45 -2.80 -9.25 7.21
C ASP A 45 -1.96 -7.99 7.39
N TYR A 46 -1.67 -7.66 8.63
CA TYR A 46 -0.92 -6.44 8.95
C TYR A 46 0.52 -6.49 8.45
N ARG A 47 1.08 -7.68 8.37
CA ARG A 47 2.44 -7.83 7.85
C ARG A 47 2.51 -7.39 6.40
N MET A 48 1.58 -7.89 5.59
CA MET A 48 1.55 -7.49 4.18
C MET A 48 1.20 -6.02 4.00
N PHE A 49 0.32 -5.50 4.84
CA PHE A 49 -0.01 -4.08 4.79
C PHE A 49 1.26 -3.24 5.00
N ARG A 50 2.05 -3.59 6.01
CA ARG A 50 3.28 -2.85 6.32
C ARG A 50 4.29 -2.99 5.19
N LEU A 51 4.41 -4.18 4.62
CA LEU A 51 5.32 -4.43 3.52
C LEU A 51 4.91 -3.65 2.27
N VAL A 52 3.64 -3.73 1.89
CA VAL A 52 3.16 -3.06 0.68
C VAL A 52 3.34 -1.55 0.79
N THR A 53 2.96 -0.96 1.92
CA THR A 53 3.10 0.49 2.09
C THR A 53 4.57 0.90 2.08
N SER A 54 5.43 0.08 2.69
CA SER A 54 6.87 0.35 2.68
C SER A 54 7.45 0.26 1.27
N GLN A 55 7.01 -0.72 0.51
CA GLN A 55 7.49 -0.87 -0.88
C GLN A 55 7.06 0.30 -1.75
N MET A 56 5.84 0.79 -1.55
CA MET A 56 5.37 1.93 -2.32
C MET A 56 6.19 3.18 -2.02
N ILE A 57 6.54 3.39 -0.75
CA ILE A 57 7.36 4.53 -0.38
C ILE A 57 8.78 4.36 -0.93
N ASP A 58 9.35 3.18 -0.76
CA ASP A 58 10.72 2.90 -1.21
C ASP A 58 10.84 3.05 -2.73
N ALA A 59 9.81 2.70 -3.46
CA ALA A 59 9.80 2.83 -4.92
C ALA A 59 9.47 4.25 -5.39
N GLY A 60 9.17 5.17 -4.48
CA GLY A 60 8.83 6.53 -4.84
C GLY A 60 7.42 6.70 -5.37
N ILE A 61 6.57 5.69 -5.22
CA ILE A 61 5.19 5.74 -5.69
C ILE A 61 4.35 6.66 -4.81
N CYS A 62 4.63 6.67 -3.52
CA CYS A 62 3.95 7.57 -2.60
C CYS A 62 4.93 8.00 -1.50
N ARG A 63 4.48 8.91 -0.64
CA ARG A 63 5.31 9.46 0.43
C ARG A 63 4.80 9.00 1.78
N HIS A 64 5.63 9.19 2.81
CA HIS A 64 5.23 8.89 4.18
C HIS A 64 3.88 9.51 4.52
N ARG A 65 3.74 10.80 4.20
CA ARG A 65 2.53 11.54 4.56
C ARG A 65 1.29 10.96 3.89
N ASP A 66 1.44 10.43 2.68
CA ASP A 66 0.29 9.86 1.97
C ASP A 66 -0.25 8.65 2.72
N ILE A 67 0.65 7.82 3.23
CA ILE A 67 0.26 6.64 4.00
C ILE A 67 -0.32 7.04 5.35
N ILE A 68 0.32 8.00 6.01
CA ILE A 68 -0.14 8.49 7.31
C ILE A 68 -1.57 9.04 7.20
N GLU A 69 -1.80 9.89 6.19
CA GLU A 69 -3.09 10.53 6.04
C GLU A 69 -4.18 9.56 5.59
N THR A 70 -3.83 8.61 4.73
CA THR A 70 -4.82 7.68 4.21
C THR A 70 -5.25 6.67 5.26
N PHE A 71 -4.30 6.13 6.01
CA PHE A 71 -4.57 5.00 6.89
C PHE A 71 -4.58 5.35 8.38
N GLY A 72 -4.24 6.58 8.72
CA GLY A 72 -4.26 7.00 10.11
C GLY A 72 -3.17 6.39 10.97
N VAL A 73 -2.07 6.00 10.37
CA VAL A 73 -0.94 5.42 11.10
C VAL A 73 0.04 6.53 11.47
N SER A 74 0.91 6.26 12.46
CA SER A 74 1.85 7.26 12.91
C SER A 74 3.09 7.32 12.02
N LYS A 75 3.73 8.48 12.02
CA LYS A 75 4.96 8.65 11.26
C LYS A 75 6.05 7.70 11.74
N SER A 76 6.15 7.52 13.05
CA SER A 76 7.18 6.63 13.58
C SER A 76 6.95 5.19 13.16
N SER A 77 5.69 4.77 13.06
CA SER A 77 5.38 3.42 12.58
C SER A 77 5.82 3.25 11.13
N VAL A 78 5.46 4.21 10.28
CA VAL A 78 5.83 4.15 8.87
C VAL A 78 7.34 4.12 8.70
N ASN A 79 8.06 4.97 9.45
CA ASN A 79 9.51 4.99 9.41
C ASN A 79 10.10 3.64 9.82
N ARG A 80 9.53 3.03 10.86
CA ARG A 80 10.03 1.74 11.35
C ARG A 80 9.81 0.65 10.31
N TRP A 81 8.64 0.64 9.67
CA TRP A 81 8.36 -0.37 8.65
C TRP A 81 9.29 -0.21 7.44
N LEU A 82 9.51 1.03 7.02
CA LEU A 82 10.38 1.30 5.88
C LEU A 82 11.83 0.94 6.20
N LYS A 83 12.28 1.26 7.41
CA LYS A 83 13.63 0.91 7.83
C LYS A 83 13.80 -0.59 7.84
N LYS A 84 12.81 -1.32 8.32
CA LYS A 84 12.86 -2.77 8.35
C LYS A 84 13.03 -3.33 6.93
N LEU A 85 12.31 -2.76 5.97
CA LEU A 85 12.44 -3.20 4.58
C LEU A 85 13.82 -2.87 4.02
N ARG A 86 14.31 -1.67 4.27
CA ARG A 86 15.59 -1.24 3.72
C ARG A 86 16.76 -1.98 4.32
N ASP A 87 16.69 -2.29 5.62
CA ASP A 87 17.78 -2.98 6.31
C ASP A 87 17.79 -4.47 6.01
N GLY A 88 16.61 -5.10 5.94
CA GLY A 88 16.53 -6.54 5.82
C GLY A 88 15.92 -7.06 4.53
N GLY A 89 15.46 -6.17 3.67
CA GLY A 89 14.81 -6.58 2.43
C GLY A 89 13.49 -7.27 2.69
N LEU A 90 12.99 -7.93 1.67
CA LEU A 90 11.72 -8.66 1.78
C LEU A 90 11.76 -9.73 2.84
N GLU A 91 12.92 -10.32 3.06
CA GLU A 91 13.04 -11.41 4.01
C GLU A 91 12.72 -10.99 5.44
N ALA A 92 12.89 -9.70 5.74
CA ALA A 92 12.58 -9.21 7.08
C ALA A 92 11.10 -9.35 7.38
N TYR A 93 10.26 -9.36 6.36
CA TYR A 93 8.80 -9.50 6.53
C TYR A 93 8.32 -10.94 6.44
N PHE A 94 9.17 -11.85 6.03
CA PHE A 94 8.83 -13.26 5.89
C PHE A 94 9.85 -14.09 6.65
N PRO A 95 9.73 -14.14 7.98
CA PRO A 95 10.70 -14.87 8.77
C PRO A 95 10.74 -16.32 8.35
N HIS A 96 11.93 -16.85 8.29
CA HIS A 96 12.11 -18.25 7.94
C HIS A 96 11.66 -19.12 9.08
N SER A 97 11.03 -20.19 8.74
CA SER A 97 10.69 -21.12 9.76
C SER A 97 11.76 -22.16 9.73
N GLY A 98 12.67 -21.98 9.90
CA GLY A 98 13.64 -22.91 9.86
C GLY A 98 14.56 -23.45 9.95
#